data_56358535ce19216c62cf9699a5262985
#
_entry.id   56358535ce19216c62cf9699a5262985
#
_cell.length_a   1.000
_cell.length_b   1.000
_cell.length_c   1.000
_cell.angle_alpha   90.00
_cell.angle_beta   90.00
_cell.angle_gamma   90.00
#
_symmetry.space_group_name_H-M   'P 1'
#
loop_
_entity.id
_entity.type
_entity.pdbx_description
1 polymer ?
#
loop_
_entity_poly.entity_id
_entity_poly.type
_entity_poly.pdbx_seq_one_letter_code
_entity_poly.pdbx_strand_id
1 'polypeptide(L)'
;MAEEQLVTFSLGSEEFGVDIMRVQEIIRIPPITRVPKAPTYVEGVINLRGNVIPVISLRSRFGMDRVEETDLSRIIVLQVQTKVFGIRVDAVTEVLRLDSESIEPPPPIALGMDSQFIRGVGKIGERLLILLELDRIMGGE
;
A
#
# COMPACT_ATOMS: atom_id res chain seq x y z
N MET A 1 -23.30 13.03 2.14
CA MET A 1 -22.47 12.16 1.33
C MET A 1 -21.04 12.25 1.79
N ALA A 2 -20.47 11.13 2.12
CA ALA A 2 -19.11 11.09 2.59
C ALA A 2 -18.15 10.95 1.42
N GLU A 3 -17.04 11.64 1.53
CA GLU A 3 -15.94 11.52 0.58
C GLU A 3 -14.73 11.03 1.30
N GLU A 4 -13.92 10.25 0.60
CA GLU A 4 -12.63 9.83 1.11
C GLU A 4 -11.54 10.41 0.22
N GLN A 5 -10.47 10.85 0.85
CA GLN A 5 -9.29 11.25 0.10
C GLN A 5 -8.30 10.09 0.14
N LEU A 6 -7.76 9.79 -1.03
CA LEU A 6 -6.90 8.63 -1.20
C LEU A 6 -5.60 9.05 -1.85
N VAL A 7 -4.51 8.47 -1.37
CA VAL A 7 -3.24 8.53 -2.08
C VAL A 7 -3.22 7.31 -2.99
N THR A 8 -3.08 7.53 -4.28
CA THR A 8 -3.10 6.44 -5.24
C THR A 8 -1.69 6.12 -5.68
N PHE A 9 -1.46 4.86 -5.96
CA PHE A 9 -0.14 4.39 -6.38
C PHE A 9 -0.32 3.18 -7.28
N SER A 10 0.76 2.81 -7.95
CA SER A 10 0.72 1.69 -8.87
C SER A 10 1.62 0.57 -8.42
N LEU A 11 1.19 -0.66 -8.73
CA LEU A 11 2.02 -1.86 -8.71
C LEU A 11 1.77 -2.52 -10.05
N GLY A 12 2.80 -2.53 -10.91
CA GLY A 12 2.61 -3.00 -12.26
C GLY A 12 1.59 -2.15 -12.98
N SER A 13 0.60 -2.79 -13.55
CA SER A 13 -0.44 -2.10 -14.31
C SER A 13 -1.68 -1.78 -13.47
N GLU A 14 -1.71 -2.20 -12.22
CA GLU A 14 -2.86 -1.95 -11.35
C GLU A 14 -2.69 -0.71 -10.51
N GLU A 15 -3.80 -0.02 -10.24
CA GLU A 15 -3.82 1.13 -9.35
C GLU A 15 -4.43 0.76 -8.01
N PHE A 16 -3.82 1.29 -6.96
CA PHE A 16 -4.24 1.05 -5.58
C PHE A 16 -4.43 2.37 -4.88
N GLY A 17 -5.15 2.34 -3.77
CA GLY A 17 -5.33 3.55 -2.97
C GLY A 17 -5.29 3.25 -1.49
N VAL A 18 -4.80 4.21 -0.74
CA VAL A 18 -4.81 4.16 0.72
C VAL A 18 -5.39 5.47 1.25
N ASP A 19 -6.03 5.37 2.40
CA ASP A 19 -6.64 6.53 3.05
C ASP A 19 -5.54 7.53 3.40
N ILE A 20 -5.69 8.77 2.92
CA ILE A 20 -4.69 9.80 3.15
C ILE A 20 -4.51 10.08 4.64
N MET A 21 -5.56 9.84 5.44
CA MET A 21 -5.46 10.06 6.87
C MET A 21 -4.47 9.13 7.55
N ARG A 22 -4.12 8.05 6.90
CA ARG A 22 -3.14 7.09 7.43
C ARG A 22 -1.72 7.39 6.94
N VAL A 23 -1.56 8.28 5.97
CA VAL A 23 -0.25 8.54 5.37
C VAL A 23 0.46 9.59 6.18
N GLN A 24 1.64 9.24 6.69
CA GLN A 24 2.48 10.20 7.38
C GLN A 24 3.33 10.98 6.38
N GLU A 25 3.95 10.28 5.44
CA GLU A 25 4.75 10.93 4.42
C GLU A 25 5.05 9.94 3.31
N ILE A 26 5.53 10.46 2.22
CA ILE A 26 5.94 9.68 1.06
C ILE A 26 7.39 10.03 0.81
N ILE A 27 8.25 9.02 0.75
CA ILE A 27 9.69 9.24 0.65
C ILE A 27 10.28 8.43 -0.51
N ARG A 28 11.42 8.87 -0.98
CA ARG A 28 12.24 8.03 -1.85
C ARG A 28 12.78 6.89 -1.01
N ILE A 29 13.14 5.80 -1.67
CA ILE A 29 13.56 4.61 -0.95
C ILE A 29 14.98 4.80 -0.42
N PRO A 30 15.15 4.87 0.91
CA PRO A 30 16.49 4.93 1.50
C PRO A 30 17.08 3.52 1.55
N PRO A 31 18.33 3.39 1.99
CA PRO A 31 18.88 2.05 2.16
C PRO A 31 18.02 1.23 3.10
N ILE A 32 17.75 -0.01 2.71
CA ILE A 32 16.92 -0.93 3.50
C ILE A 32 17.82 -2.01 4.06
N THR A 33 17.74 -2.21 5.37
CA THR A 33 18.50 -3.25 6.04
C THR A 33 17.62 -4.47 6.16
N ARG A 34 18.06 -5.59 5.63
CA ARG A 34 17.30 -6.83 5.69
C ARG A 34 17.34 -7.39 7.10
N VAL A 35 16.21 -7.97 7.51
CA VAL A 35 16.09 -8.60 8.82
C VAL A 35 16.08 -10.11 8.59
N PRO A 36 17.06 -10.85 9.11
CA PRO A 36 17.11 -12.31 8.91
C PRO A 36 15.87 -12.97 9.48
N LYS A 37 15.35 -13.96 8.77
CA LYS A 37 14.22 -14.79 9.20
C LYS A 37 12.92 -14.03 9.33
N ALA A 38 12.84 -12.78 8.82
CA ALA A 38 11.57 -12.08 8.77
C ALA A 38 10.67 -12.71 7.70
N PRO A 39 9.35 -12.49 7.79
CA PRO A 39 8.46 -12.97 6.72
C PRO A 39 8.87 -12.43 5.37
N THR A 40 8.54 -13.18 4.31
CA THR A 40 8.99 -12.80 2.97
C THR A 40 8.44 -11.47 2.51
N TYR A 41 7.30 -11.04 3.04
CA TYR A 41 6.73 -9.76 2.64
C TYR A 41 7.41 -8.58 3.32
N VAL A 42 8.29 -8.81 4.27
CA VAL A 42 9.05 -7.73 4.91
C VAL A 42 10.34 -7.53 4.12
N GLU A 43 10.48 -6.36 3.50
CA GLU A 43 11.71 -6.03 2.78
C GLU A 43 12.87 -5.85 3.73
N GLY A 44 12.59 -5.27 4.89
CA GLY A 44 13.60 -4.98 5.88
C GLY A 44 13.15 -3.81 6.72
N VAL A 45 14.11 -3.06 7.24
CA VAL A 45 13.83 -1.87 8.04
C VAL A 45 14.60 -0.70 7.48
N ILE A 46 14.08 0.50 7.70
CA ILE A 46 14.77 1.74 7.32
C ILE A 46 14.88 2.62 8.55
N ASN A 47 15.85 3.52 8.48
CA ASN A 47 16.02 4.53 9.52
C ASN A 47 15.40 5.82 8.99
N LEU A 48 14.31 6.25 9.63
CA LEU A 48 13.62 7.46 9.24
C LEU A 48 13.75 8.45 10.40
N ARG A 49 14.70 9.37 10.25
CA ARG A 49 14.96 10.40 11.26
C ARG A 49 15.15 9.81 12.65
N GLY A 50 15.95 8.75 12.72
CA GLY A 50 16.26 8.11 13.98
C GLY A 50 15.30 7.03 14.42
N ASN A 51 14.20 6.84 13.71
CA ASN A 51 13.23 5.79 14.01
C ASN A 51 13.40 4.64 13.04
N VAL A 52 13.45 3.43 13.57
CA VAL A 52 13.56 2.22 12.76
C VAL A 52 12.15 1.74 12.46
N ILE A 53 11.78 1.71 11.19
CA ILE A 53 10.45 1.27 10.79
C ILE A 53 10.55 0.15 9.76
N PRO A 54 9.64 -0.83 9.83
CA PRO A 54 9.64 -1.91 8.84
C PRO A 54 9.07 -1.46 7.52
N VAL A 55 9.54 -2.08 6.45
CA VAL A 55 9.05 -1.82 5.09
C VAL A 55 8.46 -3.11 4.55
N ILE A 56 7.23 -3.01 4.10
CA ILE A 56 6.48 -4.14 3.55
C ILE A 56 6.53 -4.07 2.04
N SER A 57 6.83 -5.21 1.41
CA SER A 57 6.73 -5.32 -0.03
C SER A 57 5.31 -5.73 -0.37
N LEU A 58 4.54 -4.81 -0.94
CA LEU A 58 3.18 -5.15 -1.33
C LEU A 58 3.16 -6.18 -2.43
N ARG A 59 4.15 -6.15 -3.31
CA ARG A 59 4.23 -7.17 -4.36
C ARG A 59 4.31 -8.56 -3.75
N SER A 60 5.18 -8.72 -2.77
CA SER A 60 5.27 -10.03 -2.09
C SER A 60 3.99 -10.37 -1.35
N ARG A 61 3.39 -9.38 -0.72
CA ARG A 61 2.16 -9.60 0.03
C ARG A 61 1.03 -10.11 -0.87
N PHE A 62 1.02 -9.64 -2.11
CA PHE A 62 -0.02 -10.01 -3.07
C PHE A 62 0.42 -11.11 -4.03
N GLY A 63 1.58 -11.70 -3.79
CA GLY A 63 2.05 -12.78 -4.65
C GLY A 63 2.55 -12.34 -6.01
N MET A 64 2.90 -11.09 -6.15
CA MET A 64 3.42 -10.55 -7.40
C MET A 64 4.94 -10.68 -7.43
N ASP A 65 5.49 -10.73 -8.63
CA ASP A 65 6.94 -10.80 -8.80
C ASP A 65 7.60 -9.54 -8.27
N ARG A 66 8.77 -9.73 -7.68
CA ARG A 66 9.57 -8.61 -7.23
C ARG A 66 10.18 -7.89 -8.42
N VAL A 67 10.23 -6.56 -8.34
CA VAL A 67 10.88 -5.76 -9.37
C VAL A 67 11.91 -4.86 -8.72
N GLU A 68 12.85 -4.42 -9.53
CA GLU A 68 13.88 -3.53 -9.04
C GLU A 68 13.35 -2.13 -8.90
N GLU A 69 13.99 -1.39 -8.00
CA GLU A 69 13.67 -0.02 -7.76
C GLU A 69 13.96 0.83 -8.99
N THR A 70 13.09 1.80 -9.26
CA THR A 70 13.29 2.78 -10.34
C THR A 70 13.25 4.17 -9.72
N ASP A 71 13.45 5.18 -10.56
CA ASP A 71 13.37 6.57 -10.10
C ASP A 71 11.99 6.93 -9.59
N LEU A 72 10.96 6.18 -9.96
CA LEU A 72 9.60 6.44 -9.54
C LEU A 72 9.24 5.71 -8.26
N SER A 73 10.02 4.74 -7.86
CA SER A 73 9.73 3.94 -6.67
C SER A 73 9.69 4.81 -5.43
N ARG A 74 8.75 4.50 -4.54
CA ARG A 74 8.57 5.27 -3.31
C ARG A 74 8.23 4.34 -2.17
N ILE A 75 8.39 4.86 -0.96
CA ILE A 75 7.83 4.23 0.23
C ILE A 75 6.79 5.19 0.76
N ILE A 76 5.59 4.67 0.97
CA ILE A 76 4.53 5.40 1.65
C ILE A 76 4.58 5.01 3.11
N VAL A 77 4.88 5.97 3.97
CA VAL A 77 4.97 5.72 5.41
C VAL A 77 3.58 5.90 5.99
N LEU A 78 3.09 4.85 6.64
CA LEU A 78 1.73 4.78 7.13
C LEU A 78 1.73 4.60 8.64
N GLN A 79 0.67 5.10 9.24
CA GLN A 79 0.42 4.84 10.66
C GLN A 79 -0.96 4.24 10.80
N VAL A 80 -1.02 3.06 11.41
CA VAL A 80 -2.27 2.36 11.68
C VAL A 80 -2.28 2.07 13.16
N GLN A 81 -3.21 2.73 13.87
CA GLN A 81 -3.23 2.71 15.33
C GLN A 81 -1.88 3.21 15.85
N THR A 82 -1.13 2.39 16.58
CA THR A 82 0.18 2.80 17.10
C THR A 82 1.34 2.32 16.25
N LYS A 83 1.05 1.59 15.18
CA LYS A 83 2.10 1.00 14.34
C LYS A 83 2.44 1.93 13.20
N VAL A 84 3.74 2.10 12.96
CA VAL A 84 4.24 2.87 11.83
C VAL A 84 5.04 1.92 10.96
N PHE A 85 4.73 1.92 9.68
CA PHE A 85 5.44 1.07 8.72
C PHE A 85 5.39 1.71 7.36
N GLY A 86 6.28 1.25 6.48
CA GLY A 86 6.28 1.72 5.10
C GLY A 86 5.83 0.64 4.16
N ILE A 87 5.21 1.04 3.06
CA ILE A 87 4.92 0.12 1.96
C ILE A 87 5.70 0.60 0.75
N ARG A 88 6.35 -0.34 0.07
CA ARG A 88 7.10 -0.02 -1.13
C ARG A 88 6.17 -0.15 -2.32
N VAL A 89 6.11 0.90 -3.13
CA VAL A 89 5.24 0.96 -4.29
C VAL A 89 6.05 1.33 -5.52
N ASP A 90 5.52 0.99 -6.70
CA ASP A 90 6.22 1.27 -7.95
C ASP A 90 6.23 2.76 -8.25
N ALA A 91 5.13 3.45 -7.99
CA ALA A 91 5.03 4.88 -8.20
C ALA A 91 3.82 5.41 -7.46
N VAL A 92 3.90 6.64 -6.98
CA VAL A 92 2.74 7.33 -6.42
C VAL A 92 2.17 8.19 -7.55
N THR A 93 0.87 8.08 -7.78
CA THR A 93 0.29 8.73 -8.94
C THR A 93 -0.43 10.03 -8.62
N GLU A 94 -1.30 10.05 -7.61
CA GLU A 94 -2.04 11.29 -7.30
C GLU A 94 -2.80 11.16 -6.00
N VAL A 95 -3.42 12.25 -5.59
CA VAL A 95 -4.37 12.26 -4.48
C VAL A 95 -5.75 12.47 -5.09
N LEU A 96 -6.67 11.58 -4.79
CA LEU A 96 -8.02 11.60 -5.32
C LEU A 96 -9.04 11.74 -4.21
N ARG A 97 -10.17 12.33 -4.55
CA ARG A 97 -11.36 12.27 -3.70
C ARG A 97 -12.34 11.31 -4.33
N LEU A 98 -12.86 10.42 -3.53
CA LEU A 98 -13.76 9.38 -3.98
C LEU A 98 -14.98 9.37 -3.10
N ASP A 99 -16.16 9.42 -3.75
CA ASP A 99 -17.42 9.30 -3.03
C ASP A 99 -17.51 7.89 -2.44
N SER A 100 -17.87 7.81 -1.16
CA SER A 100 -17.97 6.50 -0.51
C SER A 100 -18.94 5.57 -1.22
N GLU A 101 -19.92 6.13 -1.91
CA GLU A 101 -20.88 5.30 -2.66
C GLU A 101 -20.27 4.70 -3.91
N SER A 102 -19.11 5.18 -4.32
CA SER A 102 -18.42 4.62 -5.47
C SER A 102 -17.50 3.46 -5.09
N ILE A 103 -17.50 3.07 -3.82
CA ILE A 103 -16.65 1.99 -3.34
C ILE A 103 -17.50 0.75 -3.15
N GLU A 104 -17.10 -0.33 -3.80
CA GLU A 104 -17.82 -1.60 -3.72
C GLU A 104 -16.95 -2.63 -3.03
N PRO A 105 -17.57 -3.63 -2.38
CA PRO A 105 -16.76 -4.70 -1.80
C PRO A 105 -16.03 -5.47 -2.90
N PRO A 106 -14.89 -6.07 -2.59
CA PRO A 106 -14.14 -6.80 -3.61
C PRO A 106 -14.90 -8.05 -4.05
N PRO A 107 -14.91 -8.34 -5.36
CA PRO A 107 -15.52 -9.59 -5.82
C PRO A 107 -14.68 -10.77 -5.31
N PRO A 108 -15.32 -11.84 -4.87
CA PRO A 108 -14.60 -12.89 -4.14
C PRO A 108 -13.46 -13.54 -4.88
N ILE A 109 -13.53 -13.68 -6.19
CA ILE A 109 -12.50 -14.43 -6.92
C ILE A 109 -11.88 -13.66 -8.07
N ALA A 110 -12.36 -12.45 -8.36
CA ALA A 110 -11.96 -11.77 -9.59
C ALA A 110 -10.54 -11.21 -9.53
N LEU A 111 -10.04 -10.91 -8.35
CA LEU A 111 -8.80 -10.16 -8.24
C LEU A 111 -7.56 -11.04 -8.12
N GLY A 112 -7.73 -12.32 -7.84
CA GLY A 112 -6.59 -13.23 -7.78
C GLY A 112 -5.62 -12.97 -6.66
N MET A 113 -5.97 -12.15 -5.68
CA MET A 113 -5.15 -11.90 -4.52
C MET A 113 -5.98 -12.09 -3.27
N ASP A 114 -5.30 -12.14 -2.14
CA ASP A 114 -5.98 -12.42 -0.88
C ASP A 114 -6.92 -11.27 -0.54
N SER A 115 -8.22 -11.57 -0.49
CA SER A 115 -9.24 -10.54 -0.29
C SER A 115 -9.18 -9.90 1.09
N GLN A 116 -8.48 -10.51 2.05
CA GLN A 116 -8.37 -9.90 3.37
C GLN A 116 -7.58 -8.61 3.35
N PHE A 117 -6.75 -8.41 2.33
CA PHE A 117 -5.96 -7.18 2.21
C PHE A 117 -6.68 -6.09 1.46
N ILE A 118 -7.87 -6.35 0.97
CA ILE A 118 -8.61 -5.42 0.13
C ILE A 118 -9.84 -4.94 0.86
N ARG A 119 -9.95 -3.62 1.04
CA ARG A 119 -11.12 -3.02 1.68
C ARG A 119 -12.27 -2.90 0.68
N GLY A 120 -11.93 -2.61 -0.56
CA GLY A 120 -12.95 -2.46 -1.57
C GLY A 120 -12.33 -2.05 -2.89
N VAL A 121 -13.21 -1.83 -3.88
CA VAL A 121 -12.79 -1.37 -5.19
C VAL A 121 -13.52 -0.07 -5.48
N GLY A 122 -12.75 0.99 -5.72
CA GLY A 122 -13.31 2.29 -6.05
C GLY A 122 -13.44 2.44 -7.55
N LYS A 123 -14.52 3.08 -7.96
CA LYS A 123 -14.79 3.29 -9.39
C LYS A 123 -14.72 4.77 -9.69
N ILE A 124 -13.90 5.15 -10.65
CA ILE A 124 -13.79 6.53 -11.12
C ILE A 124 -13.86 6.47 -12.64
N GLY A 125 -15.03 6.81 -13.20
CA GLY A 125 -15.23 6.61 -14.64
C GLY A 125 -14.99 5.15 -14.98
N GLU A 126 -14.03 4.90 -15.85
CA GLU A 126 -13.68 3.53 -16.22
C GLU A 126 -12.49 3.00 -15.44
N ARG A 127 -11.93 3.82 -14.54
CA ARG A 127 -10.78 3.40 -13.73
C ARG A 127 -11.26 2.64 -12.51
N LEU A 128 -10.50 1.63 -12.14
CA LEU A 128 -10.75 0.87 -10.92
C LEU A 128 -9.55 1.04 -10.00
N LEU A 129 -9.82 1.33 -8.74
CA LEU A 129 -8.79 1.45 -7.71
C LEU A 129 -9.02 0.36 -6.68
N ILE A 130 -7.96 -0.36 -6.37
CA ILE A 130 -8.02 -1.38 -5.33
C ILE A 130 -7.64 -0.71 -4.02
N LEU A 131 -8.60 -0.64 -3.09
CA LEU A 131 -8.37 0.04 -1.81
C LEU A 131 -7.90 -0.96 -0.78
N LEU A 132 -6.84 -0.61 -0.08
CA LEU A 132 -6.18 -1.55 0.82
C LEU A 132 -6.78 -1.50 2.22
N GLU A 133 -6.85 -2.68 2.83
CA GLU A 133 -7.23 -2.83 4.22
C GLU A 133 -5.93 -2.79 5.04
N LEU A 134 -5.55 -1.60 5.49
CA LEU A 134 -4.24 -1.41 6.10
C LEU A 134 -4.07 -2.16 7.41
N ASP A 135 -5.17 -2.37 8.13
CA ASP A 135 -5.09 -3.12 9.38
C ASP A 135 -4.57 -4.54 9.17
N ARG A 136 -4.72 -5.08 7.96
CA ARG A 136 -4.32 -6.45 7.67
C ARG A 136 -2.97 -6.56 6.98
N ILE A 137 -2.52 -5.45 6.37
CA ILE A 137 -1.26 -5.48 5.60
C ILE A 137 -0.09 -5.76 6.51
N MET A 138 -0.06 -5.08 7.66
CA MET A 138 1.03 -5.24 8.60
C MET A 138 0.63 -6.28 9.62
N GLY A 139 1.41 -7.29 9.77
CA GLY A 139 1.19 -8.28 10.79
C GLY A 139 0.29 -9.42 10.41
N GLY A 140 -0.84 -9.17 9.92
CA GLY A 140 -1.65 -10.19 9.30
C GLY A 140 -1.94 -11.45 10.10
N GLU A 141 -1.87 -11.40 11.38
CA GLU A 141 -2.28 -12.56 12.16
C GLU A 141 -3.64 -12.39 12.67
#